data_65a60c58f9a3befbc8c32f1e4615ecab
#
_entry.id   65a60c58f9a3befbc8c32f1e4615ecab
#
_cell.length_a   1.000
_cell.length_b   1.000
_cell.length_c   1.000
_cell.angle_alpha   90.00
_cell.angle_beta   90.00
_cell.angle_gamma   90.00
#
_symmetry.space_group_name_H-M   'P 1'
#
loop_
_entity.id
_entity.type
_entity.pdbx_description
1 polymer ?
#
loop_
_entity_poly.entity_id
_entity_poly.type
_entity_poly.pdbx_seq_one_letter_code
_entity_poly.pdbx_strand_id
1 'polypeptide(L)'
;NSNRMLGLTTATQAKSTEKLSSGYKINRAADDAAGLSISEKMRRQIRGLTQASANAEDGISAVQTAEGALNEVQDMLQRINELAVKGENGTLTTQDRSYIGSEVSQLMTEIDRVKETTTFNEQSLLNGKFANGVDLQVGAESNSNNKITVKIKDLSVSKLGADTFAAKKASAGTTTKFTSAKDVTEAFKEF
;
A
#
# COMPACT_ATOMS: atom_id res chain seq x y z
N ASN A 1 14.24 -70.80 12.64
CA ASN A 1 15.13 -69.72 12.10
C ASN A 1 14.71 -69.21 10.71
N SER A 2 14.36 -70.08 9.76
CA SER A 2 14.01 -69.70 8.39
C SER A 2 12.76 -68.78 8.29
N ASN A 3 11.69 -69.09 9.00
CA ASN A 3 10.48 -68.25 9.09
C ASN A 3 10.75 -66.87 9.67
N ARG A 4 11.67 -66.72 10.62
CA ARG A 4 12.04 -65.41 11.18
C ARG A 4 12.85 -64.59 10.17
N MET A 5 13.77 -65.26 9.45
CA MET A 5 14.56 -64.59 8.40
C MET A 5 13.65 -64.14 7.21
N LEU A 6 12.71 -64.99 6.83
CA LEU A 6 11.72 -64.65 5.79
C LEU A 6 10.89 -63.44 6.21
N GLY A 7 10.41 -63.35 7.45
CA GLY A 7 9.69 -62.21 7.95
C GLY A 7 10.53 -60.93 7.93
N LEU A 8 11.81 -60.97 8.32
CA LEU A 8 12.72 -59.83 8.27
C LEU A 8 12.96 -59.35 6.80
N THR A 9 13.15 -60.29 5.88
CA THR A 9 13.38 -59.98 4.47
C THR A 9 12.13 -59.31 3.85
N THR A 10 10.96 -59.85 4.13
CA THR A 10 9.68 -59.30 3.65
C THR A 10 9.45 -57.89 4.20
N ALA A 11 9.73 -57.64 5.48
CA ALA A 11 9.63 -56.34 6.10
C ALA A 11 10.61 -55.30 5.47
N THR A 12 11.85 -55.73 5.20
CA THR A 12 12.87 -54.88 4.54
C THR A 12 12.48 -54.58 3.11
N GLN A 13 11.95 -55.53 2.38
CA GLN A 13 11.46 -55.39 1.04
C GLN A 13 10.27 -54.40 0.98
N ALA A 14 9.29 -54.54 1.88
CA ALA A 14 8.16 -53.64 2.00
C ALA A 14 8.60 -52.21 2.26
N LYS A 15 9.58 -52.01 3.14
CA LYS A 15 10.16 -50.71 3.47
C LYS A 15 10.90 -50.08 2.27
N SER A 16 11.63 -50.89 1.52
CA SER A 16 12.32 -50.42 0.29
C SER A 16 11.33 -50.06 -0.78
N THR A 17 10.27 -50.83 -0.97
CA THR A 17 9.18 -50.54 -1.91
C THR A 17 8.41 -49.27 -1.51
N GLU A 18 8.16 -49.07 -0.23
CA GLU A 18 7.54 -47.83 0.28
C GLU A 18 8.38 -46.60 -0.08
N LYS A 19 9.71 -46.64 0.13
CA LYS A 19 10.64 -45.57 -0.21
C LYS A 19 10.71 -45.33 -1.71
N LEU A 20 10.71 -46.38 -2.51
CA LEU A 20 10.77 -46.28 -3.96
C LEU A 20 9.46 -45.70 -4.55
N SER A 21 8.32 -46.12 -3.99
CA SER A 21 7.00 -45.68 -4.42
C SER A 21 6.74 -44.21 -4.05
N SER A 22 7.15 -43.79 -2.86
CA SER A 22 6.99 -42.41 -2.38
C SER A 22 8.01 -41.44 -2.97
N GLY A 23 9.17 -41.94 -3.39
CA GLY A 23 10.32 -41.12 -3.80
C GLY A 23 11.03 -40.40 -2.66
N TYR A 24 10.60 -40.60 -1.41
CA TYR A 24 11.22 -39.98 -0.24
C TYR A 24 12.10 -40.97 0.55
N LYS A 25 13.24 -40.46 1.02
CA LYS A 25 14.16 -41.23 1.87
C LYS A 25 13.55 -41.49 3.26
N ILE A 26 12.79 -40.56 3.81
CA ILE A 26 12.16 -40.60 5.13
C ILE A 26 10.64 -40.49 4.93
N ASN A 27 9.92 -41.55 5.24
CA ASN A 27 8.46 -41.62 5.13
C ASN A 27 7.77 -41.59 6.49
N ARG A 28 8.44 -42.09 7.52
CA ARG A 28 7.90 -42.23 8.88
C ARG A 28 8.87 -41.66 9.90
N ALA A 29 8.32 -41.12 11.00
CA ALA A 29 9.15 -40.69 12.14
C ALA A 29 10.08 -41.77 12.69
N ALA A 30 9.69 -43.05 12.54
CA ALA A 30 10.51 -44.18 12.94
C ALA A 30 11.76 -44.41 12.04
N ASP A 31 11.83 -43.82 10.84
CA ASP A 31 12.98 -43.89 9.97
C ASP A 31 14.10 -42.95 10.40
N ASP A 32 13.74 -41.71 10.69
CA ASP A 32 14.61 -40.64 11.19
C ASP A 32 13.74 -39.51 11.73
N ALA A 33 13.54 -39.47 13.04
CA ALA A 33 12.72 -38.42 13.67
C ALA A 33 13.35 -37.04 13.57
N ALA A 34 14.68 -36.92 13.63
CA ALA A 34 15.40 -35.68 13.53
C ALA A 34 15.33 -35.13 12.09
N GLY A 35 15.60 -35.97 11.09
CA GLY A 35 15.53 -35.60 9.68
C GLY A 35 14.10 -35.22 9.25
N LEU A 36 13.07 -35.93 9.73
CA LEU A 36 11.68 -35.59 9.49
C LEU A 36 11.31 -34.21 10.06
N SER A 37 11.71 -33.96 11.32
CA SER A 37 11.47 -32.67 11.97
C SER A 37 12.11 -31.50 11.20
N ILE A 38 13.35 -31.65 10.75
CA ILE A 38 14.05 -30.65 9.92
C ILE A 38 13.35 -30.46 8.61
N SER A 39 12.97 -31.54 7.92
CA SER A 39 12.26 -31.51 6.65
C SER A 39 10.91 -30.75 6.76
N GLU A 40 10.13 -31.06 7.79
CA GLU A 40 8.85 -30.39 8.04
C GLU A 40 9.02 -28.91 8.42
N LYS A 41 10.09 -28.58 9.16
CA LYS A 41 10.45 -27.18 9.45
C LYS A 41 10.78 -26.42 8.14
N MET A 42 11.62 -27.00 7.29
CA MET A 42 11.97 -26.39 5.99
C MET A 42 10.74 -26.26 5.08
N ARG A 43 9.88 -27.29 5.02
CA ARG A 43 8.65 -27.25 4.23
C ARG A 43 7.70 -26.15 4.71
N ARG A 44 7.59 -25.96 6.01
CA ARG A 44 6.82 -24.86 6.60
C ARG A 44 7.43 -23.50 6.25
N GLN A 45 8.76 -23.36 6.31
CA GLN A 45 9.45 -22.14 5.92
C GLN A 45 9.24 -21.82 4.42
N ILE A 46 9.36 -22.83 3.54
CA ILE A 46 9.11 -22.63 2.09
C ILE A 46 7.69 -22.11 1.86
N ARG A 47 6.69 -22.77 2.45
CA ARG A 47 5.29 -22.30 2.31
C ARG A 47 5.08 -20.91 2.89
N GLY A 48 5.70 -20.60 4.01
CA GLY A 48 5.68 -19.28 4.61
C GLY A 48 6.31 -18.21 3.72
N LEU A 49 7.46 -18.50 3.11
CA LEU A 49 8.13 -17.58 2.19
C LEU A 49 7.36 -17.39 0.88
N THR A 50 6.73 -18.45 0.35
CA THR A 50 5.86 -18.34 -0.83
C THR A 50 4.69 -17.40 -0.54
N GLN A 51 4.04 -17.53 0.62
CA GLN A 51 2.97 -16.62 1.00
C GLN A 51 3.49 -15.20 1.25
N ALA A 52 4.68 -15.06 1.85
CA ALA A 52 5.31 -13.77 2.07
C ALA A 52 5.64 -13.05 0.75
N SER A 53 6.05 -13.79 -0.30
CA SER A 53 6.24 -13.23 -1.65
C SER A 53 4.93 -12.70 -2.22
N ALA A 54 3.85 -13.47 -2.13
CA ALA A 54 2.53 -13.03 -2.58
C ALA A 54 2.06 -11.77 -1.82
N ASN A 55 2.24 -11.73 -0.49
CA ASN A 55 1.90 -10.55 0.31
C ASN A 55 2.73 -9.31 -0.10
N ALA A 56 4.00 -9.51 -0.49
CA ALA A 56 4.83 -8.41 -0.99
C ALA A 56 4.34 -7.89 -2.35
N GLU A 57 3.92 -8.78 -3.26
CA GLU A 57 3.34 -8.42 -4.55
C GLU A 57 2.03 -7.64 -4.37
N ASP A 58 1.17 -8.07 -3.45
CA ASP A 58 -0.05 -7.34 -3.08
C ASP A 58 0.27 -5.94 -2.53
N GLY A 59 1.30 -5.85 -1.68
CA GLY A 59 1.78 -4.57 -1.14
C GLY A 59 2.30 -3.63 -2.23
N ILE A 60 3.07 -4.14 -3.18
CA ILE A 60 3.56 -3.39 -4.34
C ILE A 60 2.38 -2.87 -5.17
N SER A 61 1.39 -3.71 -5.43
CA SER A 61 0.19 -3.34 -6.19
C SER A 61 -0.61 -2.23 -5.50
N ALA A 62 -0.74 -2.30 -4.17
CA ALA A 62 -1.39 -1.25 -3.38
C ALA A 62 -0.63 0.08 -3.47
N VAL A 63 0.71 0.06 -3.36
CA VAL A 63 1.55 1.27 -3.48
C VAL A 63 1.46 1.85 -4.89
N GLN A 64 1.53 1.03 -5.94
CA GLN A 64 1.39 1.49 -7.32
C GLN A 64 0.03 2.13 -7.59
N THR A 65 -1.04 1.58 -7.00
CA THR A 65 -2.38 2.19 -7.08
C THR A 65 -2.41 3.57 -6.41
N ALA A 66 -1.77 3.69 -5.23
CA ALA A 66 -1.66 4.97 -4.54
C ALA A 66 -0.80 5.98 -5.32
N GLU A 67 0.34 5.54 -5.89
CA GLU A 67 1.19 6.38 -6.73
C GLU A 67 0.46 6.91 -7.97
N GLY A 68 -0.36 6.07 -8.62
CA GLY A 68 -1.18 6.52 -9.75
C GLY A 68 -2.12 7.65 -9.36
N ALA A 69 -2.83 7.50 -8.25
CA ALA A 69 -3.73 8.54 -7.74
C ALA A 69 -2.97 9.81 -7.28
N LEU A 70 -1.79 9.64 -6.68
CA LEU A 70 -0.94 10.78 -6.27
C LEU A 70 -0.46 11.60 -7.47
N ASN A 71 -0.15 10.98 -8.60
CA ASN A 71 0.21 11.69 -9.83
C ASN A 71 -0.95 12.55 -10.33
N GLU A 72 -2.20 12.04 -10.35
CA GLU A 72 -3.37 12.81 -10.71
C GLU A 72 -3.58 14.01 -9.77
N VAL A 73 -3.40 13.81 -8.47
CA VAL A 73 -3.48 14.89 -7.48
C VAL A 73 -2.39 15.94 -7.71
N GLN A 74 -1.17 15.52 -8.04
CA GLN A 74 -0.07 16.43 -8.33
C GLN A 74 -0.36 17.29 -9.54
N ASP A 75 -0.94 16.73 -10.60
CA ASP A 75 -1.34 17.50 -11.80
C ASP A 75 -2.43 18.52 -11.46
N MET A 76 -3.42 18.14 -10.65
CA MET A 76 -4.46 19.06 -10.17
C MET A 76 -3.87 20.18 -9.30
N LEU A 77 -2.90 19.89 -8.45
CA LEU A 77 -2.22 20.90 -7.63
C LEU A 77 -1.40 21.87 -8.49
N GLN A 78 -0.71 21.38 -9.51
CA GLN A 78 -0.01 22.24 -10.49
C GLN A 78 -1.00 23.16 -11.20
N ARG A 79 -2.16 22.64 -11.60
CA ARG A 79 -3.22 23.44 -12.22
C ARG A 79 -3.77 24.51 -11.28
N ILE A 80 -3.96 24.18 -10.00
CA ILE A 80 -4.38 25.16 -8.98
C ILE A 80 -3.33 26.26 -8.84
N ASN A 81 -2.04 25.91 -8.85
CA ASN A 81 -0.95 26.90 -8.79
C ASN A 81 -0.95 27.83 -10.02
N GLU A 82 -1.12 27.30 -11.23
CA GLU A 82 -1.25 28.11 -12.46
C GLU A 82 -2.42 29.08 -12.36
N LEU A 83 -3.57 28.60 -11.90
CA LEU A 83 -4.76 29.41 -11.73
C LEU A 83 -4.58 30.49 -10.66
N ALA A 84 -3.86 30.20 -9.58
CA ALA A 84 -3.52 31.16 -8.53
C ALA A 84 -2.64 32.27 -9.09
N VAL A 85 -1.56 31.94 -9.80
CA VAL A 85 -0.68 32.92 -10.46
C VAL A 85 -1.46 33.77 -11.47
N LYS A 86 -2.33 33.15 -12.29
CA LYS A 86 -3.20 33.84 -13.20
C LYS A 86 -4.15 34.81 -12.46
N GLY A 87 -4.73 34.38 -11.34
CA GLY A 87 -5.67 35.16 -10.53
C GLY A 87 -5.07 36.42 -9.89
N GLU A 88 -3.73 36.42 -9.63
CA GLU A 88 -3.00 37.58 -9.11
C GLU A 88 -2.78 38.70 -10.15
N ASN A 89 -2.95 38.39 -11.42
CA ASN A 89 -2.76 39.40 -12.47
C ASN A 89 -3.74 40.57 -12.30
N GLY A 90 -3.20 41.81 -12.17
CA GLY A 90 -3.97 43.02 -11.98
C GLY A 90 -4.86 43.41 -13.15
N THR A 91 -4.68 42.80 -14.34
CA THR A 91 -5.47 43.07 -15.55
C THR A 91 -6.81 42.32 -15.58
N LEU A 92 -7.04 41.37 -14.63
CA LEU A 92 -8.28 40.61 -14.59
C LEU A 92 -9.43 41.39 -13.94
N THR A 93 -10.62 41.21 -14.49
CA THR A 93 -11.86 41.71 -13.88
C THR A 93 -12.26 40.88 -12.66
N THR A 94 -13.15 41.43 -11.84
CA THR A 94 -13.73 40.68 -10.70
C THR A 94 -14.46 39.43 -11.17
N GLN A 95 -15.10 39.49 -12.33
CA GLN A 95 -15.79 38.34 -12.91
C GLN A 95 -14.83 37.22 -13.32
N ASP A 96 -13.70 37.59 -13.96
CA ASP A 96 -12.67 36.63 -14.37
C ASP A 96 -12.08 35.92 -13.14
N ARG A 97 -11.80 36.65 -12.07
CA ARG A 97 -11.33 36.07 -10.79
C ARG A 97 -12.37 35.15 -10.16
N SER A 98 -13.67 35.47 -10.31
CA SER A 98 -14.74 34.58 -9.82
C SER A 98 -14.76 33.24 -10.57
N TYR A 99 -14.54 33.25 -11.89
CA TYR A 99 -14.44 32.03 -12.70
C TYR A 99 -13.22 31.20 -12.31
N ILE A 100 -12.06 31.84 -12.12
CA ILE A 100 -10.86 31.17 -11.63
C ILE A 100 -11.11 30.53 -10.25
N GLY A 101 -11.74 31.25 -9.33
CA GLY A 101 -12.10 30.73 -8.01
C GLY A 101 -13.06 29.54 -8.06
N SER A 102 -13.97 29.52 -9.03
CA SER A 102 -14.86 28.39 -9.25
C SER A 102 -14.11 27.17 -9.77
N GLU A 103 -13.18 27.35 -10.73
CA GLU A 103 -12.33 26.26 -11.25
C GLU A 103 -11.46 25.67 -10.14
N VAL A 104 -10.82 26.50 -9.32
CA VAL A 104 -10.02 26.03 -8.17
C VAL A 104 -10.88 25.22 -7.17
N SER A 105 -12.10 25.70 -6.89
CA SER A 105 -13.02 24.97 -6.00
C SER A 105 -13.43 23.61 -6.56
N GLN A 106 -13.61 23.48 -7.88
CA GLN A 106 -13.90 22.21 -8.53
C GLN A 106 -12.71 21.25 -8.47
N LEU A 107 -11.49 21.74 -8.70
CA LEU A 107 -10.26 20.95 -8.59
C LEU A 107 -10.06 20.44 -7.15
N MET A 108 -10.32 21.26 -6.14
CA MET A 108 -10.27 20.83 -4.73
C MET A 108 -11.28 19.71 -4.43
N THR A 109 -12.51 19.84 -4.96
CA THR A 109 -13.53 18.80 -4.81
C THR A 109 -13.11 17.51 -5.50
N GLU A 110 -12.43 17.62 -6.64
CA GLU A 110 -11.92 16.47 -7.37
C GLU A 110 -10.78 15.76 -6.61
N ILE A 111 -9.88 16.52 -5.97
CA ILE A 111 -8.85 15.96 -5.09
C ILE A 111 -9.49 15.16 -3.95
N ASP A 112 -10.50 15.71 -3.28
CA ASP A 112 -11.22 14.97 -2.23
C ASP A 112 -11.96 13.75 -2.79
N ARG A 113 -12.47 13.81 -4.02
CA ARG A 113 -13.07 12.64 -4.68
C ARG A 113 -12.03 11.56 -4.94
N VAL A 114 -10.87 11.89 -5.49
CA VAL A 114 -9.77 10.94 -5.73
C VAL A 114 -9.34 10.28 -4.43
N LYS A 115 -9.22 11.04 -3.35
CA LYS A 115 -8.90 10.51 -2.01
C LYS A 115 -9.89 9.44 -1.54
N GLU A 116 -11.19 9.66 -1.75
CA GLU A 116 -12.23 8.73 -1.31
C GLU A 116 -12.40 7.53 -2.25
N THR A 117 -12.21 7.74 -3.56
CA THR A 117 -12.41 6.69 -4.56
C THR A 117 -11.21 5.78 -4.74
N THR A 118 -10.00 6.22 -4.35
CA THR A 118 -8.80 5.38 -4.47
C THR A 118 -8.80 4.32 -3.38
N THR A 119 -9.19 3.11 -3.78
CA THR A 119 -9.27 1.95 -2.90
C THR A 119 -8.46 0.78 -3.46
N PHE A 120 -7.91 -0.03 -2.58
CA PHE A 120 -7.31 -1.32 -2.89
C PHE A 120 -7.95 -2.37 -1.98
N ASN A 121 -8.55 -3.40 -2.57
CA ASN A 121 -9.27 -4.44 -1.83
C ASN A 121 -10.28 -3.84 -0.81
N GLU A 122 -11.13 -2.89 -1.27
CA GLU A 122 -12.13 -2.17 -0.46
C GLU A 122 -11.55 -1.29 0.67
N GLN A 123 -10.24 -1.14 0.74
CA GLN A 123 -9.57 -0.27 1.71
C GLN A 123 -9.13 1.03 1.04
N SER A 124 -9.59 2.16 1.56
CA SER A 124 -9.14 3.47 1.08
C SER A 124 -7.69 3.68 1.47
N LEU A 125 -6.86 4.03 0.46
CA LEU A 125 -5.42 4.20 0.63
C LEU A 125 -5.03 5.60 1.13
N LEU A 126 -5.80 6.64 0.72
CA LEU A 126 -5.42 8.05 0.85
C LEU A 126 -6.21 8.82 1.92
N ASN A 127 -7.08 8.16 2.68
CA ASN A 127 -7.95 8.80 3.69
C ASN A 127 -7.34 8.84 5.11
N GLY A 128 -6.05 8.59 5.24
CA GLY A 128 -5.34 8.62 6.53
C GLY A 128 -5.35 7.30 7.32
N LYS A 129 -6.07 6.27 6.89
CA LYS A 129 -6.04 4.95 7.57
C LYS A 129 -4.64 4.34 7.56
N PHE A 130 -3.88 4.57 6.49
CA PHE A 130 -2.51 4.10 6.33
C PHE A 130 -1.46 5.05 6.94
N ALA A 131 -1.85 6.18 7.53
CA ALA A 131 -0.93 7.15 8.11
C ALA A 131 -0.13 6.58 9.30
N ASN A 132 -0.75 5.71 10.10
CA ASN A 132 -0.09 5.02 11.20
C ASN A 132 0.77 3.83 10.74
N GLY A 133 0.66 3.47 9.48
CA GLY A 133 1.35 2.34 8.88
C GLY A 133 0.54 1.05 8.89
N VAL A 134 0.62 0.32 7.79
CA VAL A 134 0.08 -1.04 7.64
C VAL A 134 1.23 -1.99 7.45
N ASP A 135 1.28 -3.02 8.28
CA ASP A 135 2.35 -4.01 8.27
C ASP A 135 2.07 -5.10 7.24
N LEU A 136 2.96 -5.24 6.27
CA LEU A 136 2.99 -6.33 5.32
C LEU A 136 3.89 -7.45 5.85
N GLN A 137 3.37 -8.65 6.02
CA GLN A 137 4.17 -9.81 6.44
C GLN A 137 4.93 -10.37 5.23
N VAL A 138 6.25 -10.11 5.19
CA VAL A 138 7.15 -10.51 4.09
C VAL A 138 8.15 -11.59 4.48
N GLY A 139 7.95 -12.24 5.61
CA GLY A 139 8.78 -13.33 6.07
C GLY A 139 7.96 -14.50 6.62
N ALA A 140 8.60 -15.67 6.72
CA ALA A 140 7.97 -16.91 7.15
C ALA A 140 7.62 -16.94 8.64
N GLU A 141 8.22 -16.07 9.45
CA GLU A 141 8.06 -16.05 10.91
C GLU A 141 7.38 -14.74 11.35
N SER A 142 6.52 -14.85 12.38
CA SER A 142 5.77 -13.72 12.93
C SER A 142 6.61 -12.89 13.90
N ASN A 143 7.67 -12.24 13.40
CA ASN A 143 8.47 -11.28 14.16
C ASN A 143 8.51 -9.91 13.45
N SER A 144 8.91 -8.87 14.17
CA SER A 144 8.97 -7.51 13.65
C SER A 144 9.92 -7.35 12.45
N ASN A 145 10.99 -8.14 12.38
CA ASN A 145 11.97 -8.09 11.31
C ASN A 145 11.45 -8.64 9.97
N ASN A 146 10.35 -9.40 10.03
CA ASN A 146 9.70 -10.00 8.86
C ASN A 146 8.51 -9.20 8.37
N LYS A 147 8.41 -7.93 8.77
CA LYS A 147 7.35 -7.01 8.38
C LYS A 147 7.92 -5.78 7.69
N ILE A 148 7.23 -5.31 6.68
CA ILE A 148 7.47 -4.02 6.05
C ILE A 148 6.25 -3.14 6.37
N THR A 149 6.48 -1.99 7.00
CA THR A 149 5.41 -1.04 7.32
C THR A 149 5.29 -0.04 6.19
N VAL A 150 4.16 -0.05 5.50
CA VAL A 150 3.81 0.95 4.48
C VAL A 150 3.02 2.07 5.13
N LYS A 151 3.44 3.31 4.93
CA LYS A 151 2.77 4.52 5.44
C LYS A 151 2.38 5.41 4.27
N ILE A 152 1.11 5.77 4.21
CA ILE A 152 0.58 6.71 3.23
C ILE A 152 -0.13 7.81 4.02
N LYS A 153 0.30 9.05 3.82
CA LYS A 153 -0.28 10.21 4.51
C LYS A 153 -1.71 10.47 4.05
N ASP A 154 -2.48 11.16 4.89
CA ASP A 154 -3.81 11.65 4.55
C ASP A 154 -3.72 12.78 3.53
N LEU A 155 -4.44 12.63 2.43
CA LEU A 155 -4.46 13.55 1.29
C LEU A 155 -5.68 14.49 1.29
N SER A 156 -6.37 14.64 2.43
CA SER A 156 -7.50 15.57 2.51
C SER A 156 -7.06 17.00 2.21
N VAL A 157 -7.89 17.74 1.49
CA VAL A 157 -7.69 19.15 1.17
C VAL A 157 -7.39 19.98 2.42
N SER A 158 -7.98 19.62 3.56
CA SER A 158 -7.71 20.25 4.87
C SER A 158 -6.29 20.01 5.36
N LYS A 159 -5.70 18.85 5.11
CA LYS A 159 -4.30 18.54 5.48
C LYS A 159 -3.29 19.11 4.49
N LEU A 160 -3.71 19.34 3.26
CA LEU A 160 -2.93 20.04 2.23
C LEU A 160 -2.86 21.57 2.46
N GLY A 161 -3.41 22.08 3.58
CA GLY A 161 -3.42 23.53 3.87
C GLY A 161 -4.42 24.34 3.04
N ALA A 162 -5.20 23.67 2.21
CA ALA A 162 -6.18 24.33 1.35
C ALA A 162 -7.39 24.91 2.12
N ASP A 163 -7.60 24.52 3.38
CA ASP A 163 -8.61 25.13 4.26
C ASP A 163 -8.33 26.61 4.53
N THR A 164 -7.06 27.00 4.56
CA THR A 164 -6.70 28.42 4.65
C THR A 164 -7.16 29.21 3.42
N PHE A 165 -7.30 28.52 2.29
CA PHE A 165 -7.82 29.07 1.04
C PHE A 165 -9.34 29.26 1.10
N ALA A 166 -10.06 28.28 1.64
CA ALA A 166 -11.52 28.34 1.80
C ALA A 166 -11.95 29.28 2.94
N ALA A 167 -11.23 29.28 4.07
CA ALA A 167 -11.51 30.13 5.22
C ALA A 167 -11.28 31.63 4.92
N LYS A 168 -10.25 31.98 4.13
CA LYS A 168 -10.04 33.35 3.65
C LYS A 168 -11.14 33.79 2.66
N LYS A 169 -11.73 32.85 1.89
CA LYS A 169 -12.89 33.13 1.05
C LYS A 169 -14.14 33.47 1.88
N ALA A 170 -14.34 32.80 3.00
CA ALA A 170 -15.51 33.02 3.87
C ALA A 170 -15.40 34.31 4.72
N SER A 171 -14.19 34.74 5.11
CA SER A 171 -13.95 35.92 5.92
C SER A 171 -13.89 37.24 5.14
N ALA A 172 -13.67 37.20 3.84
CA ALA A 172 -13.47 38.39 2.99
C ALA A 172 -14.70 38.75 2.18
N GLY A 173 -15.91 38.68 2.75
CA GLY A 173 -17.16 39.12 2.12
C GLY A 173 -17.02 39.59 0.64
N THR A 174 -17.38 38.73 -0.29
CA THR A 174 -17.57 38.99 -1.73
C THR A 174 -16.34 39.40 -2.56
N THR A 175 -15.15 39.59 -2.00
CA THR A 175 -13.94 39.87 -2.77
C THR A 175 -12.94 38.76 -2.59
N THR A 176 -12.86 37.82 -3.51
CA THR A 176 -11.80 36.78 -3.61
C THR A 176 -10.48 37.48 -3.93
N LYS A 177 -9.83 38.04 -2.93
CA LYS A 177 -8.41 38.35 -3.04
C LYS A 177 -7.64 37.08 -2.82
N PHE A 178 -7.09 36.52 -3.88
CA PHE A 178 -5.92 35.66 -3.79
C PHE A 178 -4.82 36.50 -3.13
N THR A 179 -4.50 36.27 -1.86
CA THR A 179 -3.60 37.14 -1.12
C THR A 179 -2.12 36.86 -1.42
N SER A 180 -1.79 35.79 -2.08
CA SER A 180 -0.54 35.60 -2.85
C SER A 180 -0.39 34.14 -3.32
N ALA A 181 0.26 33.93 -4.48
CA ALA A 181 0.75 32.62 -4.93
C ALA A 181 1.72 31.99 -3.89
N LYS A 182 2.30 32.82 -3.02
CA LYS A 182 3.12 32.41 -1.89
C LYS A 182 2.37 31.53 -0.88
N ASP A 183 1.11 31.84 -0.60
CA ASP A 183 0.30 31.09 0.37
C ASP A 183 -0.03 29.68 -0.14
N VAL A 184 -0.17 29.51 -1.45
CA VAL A 184 -0.37 28.20 -2.12
C VAL A 184 0.96 27.42 -2.14
N THR A 185 2.08 28.10 -2.46
CA THR A 185 3.41 27.47 -2.55
C THR A 185 3.95 27.05 -1.18
N GLU A 186 3.61 27.77 -0.11
CA GLU A 186 4.02 27.39 1.25
C GLU A 186 3.21 26.22 1.81
N ALA A 187 1.91 26.12 1.46
CA ALA A 187 1.09 24.96 1.81
C ALA A 187 1.61 23.66 1.19
N PHE A 188 2.31 23.73 0.05
CA PHE A 188 2.84 22.57 -0.67
C PHE A 188 4.32 22.25 -0.40
N LYS A 189 5.02 23.03 0.46
CA LYS A 189 6.43 22.76 0.80
C LYS A 189 6.65 21.55 1.74
N GLU A 190 5.59 20.97 2.28
CA GLU A 190 5.67 19.81 3.17
C GLU A 190 5.47 18.45 2.44
N PHE A 191 5.51 18.45 1.11
CA PHE A 191 5.46 17.24 0.26
C PHE A 191 6.77 16.93 -0.42
#